data_f184e9e158acb883bfbecfdfc24788e8
#
_entry.id   f184e9e158acb883bfbecfdfc24788e8
#
_cell.length_a   1.000
_cell.length_b   1.000
_cell.length_c   1.000
_cell.angle_alpha   90.00
_cell.angle_beta   90.00
_cell.angle_gamma   90.00
#
_symmetry.space_group_name_H-M   'P 1'
#
loop_
_entity.id
_entity.type
_entity.pdbx_description
1 polymer ?
#
loop_
_entity_poly.entity_id
_entity_poly.type
_entity_poly.pdbx_seq_one_letter_code
_entity_poly.pdbx_strand_id
1 'polypeptide(L)'
;MSRGLGDVYKRQSKDCPSFGGVYKLAAIQNKDGEFVPKIKISENIEKITNPGNKTIYRIYDKDTGKIRADLICFADETYDTSEDLLLFDPNSTWKKTRLEGGTYTMKEILKPIFIRGECKYTSPSVKEIASFCEQEKNTLWDETKRLFNPHKVYVDLSQRLYDTKTELLNNVNR
;
A
#
# COMPACT_ATOMS: atom_id res chain seq x y z
N MET A 1 -0.08 -9.26 -31.82
CA MET A 1 0.23 -7.88 -31.40
C MET A 1 -1.08 -7.13 -31.21
N SER A 2 -1.41 -6.71 -30.00
CA SER A 2 -2.64 -5.95 -29.78
C SER A 2 -2.48 -4.53 -30.32
N ARG A 3 -3.35 -4.11 -31.18
CA ARG A 3 -3.36 -2.76 -31.77
C ARG A 3 -3.47 -1.63 -30.75
N GLY A 4 -3.97 -1.94 -29.53
CA GLY A 4 -4.10 -0.97 -28.45
C GLY A 4 -2.78 -0.49 -27.84
N LEU A 5 -1.73 -1.29 -27.89
CA LEU A 5 -0.40 -0.87 -27.43
C LEU A 5 0.21 0.25 -28.28
N GLY A 6 -0.09 0.29 -29.58
CA GLY A 6 0.42 1.33 -30.48
C GLY A 6 -0.12 2.73 -30.19
N ASP A 7 -1.35 2.83 -29.70
CA ASP A 7 -1.97 4.13 -29.40
C ASP A 7 -1.55 4.65 -28.02
N VAL A 8 -1.35 3.79 -27.07
CA VAL A 8 -0.77 4.13 -25.75
C VAL A 8 0.70 4.53 -25.93
N TYR A 9 1.43 3.84 -26.77
CA TYR A 9 2.82 4.10 -27.07
C TYR A 9 3.10 5.53 -27.59
N LYS A 10 2.21 6.07 -28.38
CA LYS A 10 2.33 7.44 -28.94
C LYS A 10 2.11 8.55 -27.91
N ARG A 11 1.58 8.24 -26.75
CA ARG A 11 1.22 9.23 -25.72
C ARG A 11 2.19 9.31 -24.55
N GLN A 12 3.26 8.51 -24.57
CA GLN A 12 4.19 8.39 -23.47
C GLN A 12 5.62 8.67 -23.90
N SER A 13 6.52 8.88 -22.92
CA SER A 13 7.93 9.12 -23.21
C SER A 13 8.56 7.89 -23.87
N LYS A 14 9.63 8.13 -24.64
CA LYS A 14 10.41 7.04 -25.26
C LYS A 14 10.96 6.04 -24.25
N ASP A 15 11.27 6.52 -23.05
CA ASP A 15 11.89 5.71 -21.99
C ASP A 15 10.87 4.88 -21.20
N CYS A 16 9.61 5.31 -21.19
CA CYS A 16 8.52 4.59 -20.55
C CYS A 16 7.23 4.69 -21.39
N PRO A 17 7.17 3.93 -22.50
CA PRO A 17 6.13 4.12 -23.51
C PRO A 17 4.75 3.59 -23.12
N SER A 18 4.64 2.83 -22.03
CA SER A 18 3.34 2.36 -21.55
C SER A 18 3.29 2.16 -20.05
N PHE A 19 2.25 2.71 -19.40
CA PHE A 19 1.87 2.30 -18.07
C PHE A 19 1.08 0.99 -18.19
N GLY A 20 1.75 -0.13 -17.97
CA GLY A 20 1.09 -1.43 -17.92
C GLY A 20 0.14 -1.49 -16.73
N GLY A 21 -1.13 -1.81 -16.96
CA GLY A 21 -2.04 -2.20 -15.91
C GLY A 21 -1.62 -3.58 -15.38
N VAL A 22 -1.44 -3.69 -14.06
CA VAL A 22 -1.16 -4.98 -13.40
C VAL A 22 -2.22 -5.21 -12.34
N TYR A 23 -2.84 -6.39 -12.37
CA TYR A 23 -3.67 -6.85 -11.27
C TYR A 23 -3.28 -8.28 -10.89
N LYS A 24 -3.51 -8.63 -9.64
CA LYS A 24 -3.26 -9.98 -9.11
C LYS A 24 -4.41 -10.38 -8.21
N LEU A 25 -4.83 -11.64 -8.32
CA LEU A 25 -5.81 -12.21 -7.41
C LEU A 25 -5.19 -12.29 -6.02
N ALA A 26 -5.79 -11.59 -5.05
CA ALA A 26 -5.34 -11.55 -3.68
C ALA A 26 -6.30 -12.25 -2.69
N ALA A 27 -7.58 -12.35 -3.04
CA ALA A 27 -8.58 -13.05 -2.25
C ALA A 27 -9.73 -13.51 -3.12
N ILE A 28 -10.46 -14.55 -2.67
CA ILE A 28 -11.73 -15.00 -3.23
C ILE A 28 -12.75 -15.02 -2.10
N GLN A 29 -13.91 -14.44 -2.33
CA GLN A 29 -15.01 -14.52 -1.37
C GLN A 29 -15.64 -15.92 -1.45
N ASN A 30 -15.77 -16.62 -0.32
CA ASN A 30 -16.43 -17.90 -0.21
C ASN A 30 -17.96 -17.72 -0.19
N LYS A 31 -18.72 -18.84 -0.08
CA LYS A 31 -20.18 -18.81 -0.04
C LYS A 31 -20.74 -18.14 1.22
N ASP A 32 -19.95 -18.10 2.28
CA ASP A 32 -20.31 -17.52 3.58
C ASP A 32 -19.97 -16.01 3.64
N GLY A 33 -19.42 -15.46 2.55
CA GLY A 33 -19.06 -14.06 2.44
C GLY A 33 -17.66 -13.72 2.95
N GLU A 34 -16.85 -14.70 3.41
CA GLU A 34 -15.52 -14.50 3.93
C GLU A 34 -14.49 -14.43 2.81
N PHE A 35 -13.49 -13.55 2.95
CA PHE A 35 -12.39 -13.45 2.01
C PHE A 35 -11.30 -14.47 2.32
N VAL A 36 -11.18 -15.49 1.48
CA VAL A 36 -10.10 -16.48 1.53
C VAL A 36 -8.86 -15.90 0.83
N PRO A 37 -7.74 -15.70 1.53
CA PRO A 37 -6.53 -15.14 0.96
C PRO A 37 -5.96 -16.02 -0.15
N LYS A 38 -5.43 -15.39 -1.20
CA LYS A 38 -4.75 -16.03 -2.32
C LYS A 38 -3.41 -15.34 -2.56
N ILE A 39 -2.42 -16.13 -2.98
CA ILE A 39 -1.08 -15.63 -3.26
C ILE A 39 -0.64 -16.04 -4.66
N LYS A 40 0.03 -15.13 -5.38
CA LYS A 40 0.77 -15.46 -6.58
C LYS A 40 2.26 -15.37 -6.28
N ILE A 41 2.95 -16.48 -6.43
CA ILE A 41 4.40 -16.57 -6.23
C ILE A 41 5.13 -16.09 -7.50
N SER A 42 6.28 -15.51 -7.31
CA SER A 42 7.18 -15.05 -8.35
C SER A 42 8.62 -15.29 -7.90
N GLU A 43 9.52 -15.53 -8.82
CA GLU A 43 10.97 -15.61 -8.56
C GLU A 43 11.53 -14.30 -7.97
N ASN A 44 10.94 -13.18 -8.37
CA ASN A 44 11.26 -11.88 -7.77
C ASN A 44 10.37 -11.65 -6.53
N ILE A 45 10.99 -11.55 -5.35
CA ILE A 45 10.34 -11.34 -4.05
C ILE A 45 9.44 -10.10 -4.06
N GLU A 46 9.86 -9.01 -4.69
CA GLU A 46 9.08 -7.76 -4.80
C GLU A 46 7.78 -7.93 -5.59
N LYS A 47 7.70 -8.97 -6.43
CA LYS A 47 6.51 -9.28 -7.24
C LYS A 47 5.55 -10.25 -6.57
N ILE A 48 5.91 -10.79 -5.39
CA ILE A 48 5.03 -11.67 -4.63
C ILE A 48 3.84 -10.87 -4.10
N THR A 49 2.64 -11.39 -4.33
CA THR A 49 1.39 -10.74 -3.90
C THR A 49 1.28 -10.73 -2.38
N ASN A 50 0.87 -9.61 -1.79
CA ASN A 50 0.37 -9.60 -0.43
C ASN A 50 -1.08 -10.11 -0.45
N PRO A 51 -1.40 -11.22 0.25
CA PRO A 51 -2.71 -11.89 0.15
C PRO A 51 -3.81 -11.14 0.90
N GLY A 52 -5.06 -11.50 0.61
CA GLY A 52 -6.24 -11.07 1.35
C GLY A 52 -6.90 -9.78 0.87
N ASN A 53 -8.07 -9.48 1.44
CA ASN A 53 -8.76 -8.20 1.31
C ASN A 53 -8.11 -7.19 2.27
N LYS A 54 -7.56 -6.11 1.74
CA LYS A 54 -6.62 -5.22 2.46
C LYS A 54 -7.04 -3.77 2.41
N THR A 55 -6.61 -3.04 3.44
CA THR A 55 -6.58 -1.58 3.44
C THR A 55 -5.16 -1.06 3.73
N ILE A 56 -4.98 0.24 3.67
CA ILE A 56 -3.70 0.90 3.91
C ILE A 56 -3.91 2.07 4.87
N TYR A 57 -3.15 2.07 5.95
CA TYR A 57 -3.07 3.20 6.87
C TYR A 57 -1.73 3.91 6.72
N ARG A 58 -1.77 5.23 6.62
CA ARG A 58 -0.57 6.07 6.76
C ARG A 58 -0.39 6.44 8.20
N ILE A 59 0.80 6.21 8.72
CA ILE A 59 1.18 6.46 10.10
C ILE A 59 2.00 7.73 10.14
N TYR A 60 1.60 8.64 11.00
CA TYR A 60 2.27 9.91 11.22
C TYR A 60 2.84 9.97 12.63
N ASP A 61 3.97 10.61 12.76
CA ASP A 61 4.51 11.03 14.05
C ASP A 61 3.57 12.07 14.66
N LYS A 62 3.18 11.86 15.93
CA LYS A 62 2.15 12.66 16.59
C LYS A 62 2.61 14.11 16.83
N ASP A 63 3.89 14.31 17.12
CA ASP A 63 4.42 15.61 17.51
C ASP A 63 4.74 16.46 16.27
N THR A 64 5.30 15.85 15.23
CA THR A 64 5.77 16.54 14.03
C THR A 64 4.79 16.49 12.85
N GLY A 65 3.83 15.58 12.86
CA GLY A 65 2.92 15.31 11.74
C GLY A 65 3.62 14.71 10.51
N LYS A 66 4.87 14.25 10.66
CA LYS A 66 5.65 13.65 9.57
C LYS A 66 5.29 12.17 9.39
N ILE A 67 5.34 11.68 8.14
CA ILE A 67 5.10 10.28 7.82
C ILE A 67 6.19 9.41 8.44
N ARG A 68 5.79 8.36 9.17
CA ARG A 68 6.69 7.33 9.70
C ARG A 68 6.71 6.09 8.81
N ALA A 69 5.54 5.62 8.40
CA ALA A 69 5.38 4.45 7.53
C ALA A 69 3.97 4.40 6.93
N ASP A 70 3.80 3.60 5.89
CA ASP A 70 2.49 3.11 5.44
C ASP A 70 2.34 1.65 5.91
N LEU A 71 1.20 1.33 6.51
CA LEU A 71 0.85 -0.01 6.98
C LEU A 71 -0.17 -0.64 6.05
N ILE A 72 0.17 -1.77 5.44
CA ILE A 72 -0.77 -2.63 4.72
C ILE A 72 -1.28 -3.69 5.70
N CYS A 73 -2.60 -3.78 5.86
CA CYS A 73 -3.26 -4.73 6.77
C CYS A 73 -4.53 -5.31 6.15
N PHE A 74 -5.13 -6.29 6.77
CA PHE A 74 -6.47 -6.73 6.37
C PHE A 74 -7.50 -5.63 6.64
N ALA A 75 -8.55 -5.58 5.81
CA ALA A 75 -9.58 -4.54 5.90
C ALA A 75 -10.44 -4.62 7.16
N ASP A 76 -10.41 -5.74 7.87
CA ASP A 76 -11.09 -6.00 9.14
C ASP A 76 -10.21 -5.75 10.38
N GLU A 77 -8.94 -5.36 10.19
CA GLU A 77 -8.08 -4.99 11.32
C GLU A 77 -8.36 -3.57 11.80
N THR A 78 -8.41 -3.41 13.11
CA THR A 78 -8.57 -2.11 13.78
C THR A 78 -7.40 -1.87 14.72
N TYR A 79 -7.03 -0.60 14.90
CA TYR A 79 -5.85 -0.22 15.67
C TYR A 79 -6.19 0.84 16.71
N ASP A 80 -5.74 0.62 17.93
CA ASP A 80 -5.71 1.65 18.97
C ASP A 80 -4.33 2.31 18.98
N THR A 81 -4.30 3.60 18.70
CA THR A 81 -3.04 4.37 18.66
C THR A 81 -2.43 4.62 20.04
N SER A 82 -3.11 4.26 21.11
CA SER A 82 -2.56 4.27 22.47
C SER A 82 -1.71 3.03 22.78
N GLU A 83 -1.81 1.98 21.96
CA GLU A 83 -1.05 0.75 22.09
C GLU A 83 0.17 0.72 21.15
N ASP A 84 1.14 -0.13 21.50
CA ASP A 84 2.31 -0.34 20.67
C ASP A 84 1.93 -1.04 19.36
N LEU A 85 2.52 -0.59 18.26
CA LEU A 85 2.32 -1.17 16.94
C LEU A 85 3.59 -1.79 16.40
N LEU A 86 3.50 -3.04 15.95
CA LEU A 86 4.59 -3.75 15.33
C LEU A 86 4.39 -3.83 13.81
N LEU A 87 5.39 -3.37 13.07
CA LEU A 87 5.41 -3.31 11.61
C LEU A 87 6.44 -4.30 11.07
N PHE A 88 6.11 -4.97 9.98
CA PHE A 88 6.94 -6.01 9.36
C PHE A 88 7.34 -5.63 7.94
N ASP A 89 8.65 -5.57 7.68
CA ASP A 89 9.18 -5.34 6.34
C ASP A 89 8.76 -6.50 5.41
N PRO A 90 8.08 -6.23 4.28
CA PRO A 90 7.59 -7.27 3.39
C PRO A 90 8.69 -8.07 2.67
N ASN A 91 9.90 -7.55 2.62
CA ASN A 91 11.02 -8.12 1.87
C ASN A 91 12.11 -8.70 2.78
N SER A 92 12.17 -8.25 4.04
CA SER A 92 13.21 -8.65 5.00
C SER A 92 12.58 -9.27 6.24
N THR A 93 12.47 -10.60 6.27
CA THR A 93 11.74 -11.36 7.30
C THR A 93 12.24 -11.15 8.74
N TRP A 94 13.47 -10.69 8.90
CA TRP A 94 14.10 -10.39 10.20
C TRP A 94 13.89 -8.94 10.66
N LYS A 95 13.48 -8.05 9.75
CA LYS A 95 13.34 -6.62 10.02
C LYS A 95 11.92 -6.28 10.42
N LYS A 96 11.79 -5.72 11.62
CA LYS A 96 10.53 -5.21 12.16
C LYS A 96 10.77 -3.90 12.90
N THR A 97 9.76 -3.05 12.90
CA THR A 97 9.78 -1.75 13.58
C THR A 97 8.67 -1.72 14.62
N ARG A 98 9.00 -1.32 15.85
CA ARG A 98 8.03 -1.07 16.91
C ARG A 98 7.78 0.41 17.02
N LEU A 99 6.52 0.81 16.99
CA LEU A 99 6.07 2.16 17.30
C LEU A 99 5.44 2.15 18.70
N GLU A 100 5.90 3.04 19.55
CA GLU A 100 5.40 3.17 20.93
C GLU A 100 4.00 3.79 20.90
N GLY A 101 3.10 3.24 21.71
CA GLY A 101 1.74 3.73 21.86
C GLY A 101 1.68 5.20 22.29
N GLY A 102 0.72 5.93 21.72
CA GLY A 102 0.55 7.35 22.00
C GLY A 102 1.52 8.30 21.26
N THR A 103 2.55 7.77 20.55
CA THR A 103 3.53 8.59 19.80
C THR A 103 3.19 8.75 18.31
N TYR A 104 2.15 8.11 17.85
CA TYR A 104 1.75 8.13 16.44
C TYR A 104 0.24 8.32 16.27
N THR A 105 -0.15 8.73 15.07
CA THR A 105 -1.53 8.77 14.60
C THR A 105 -1.65 7.99 13.30
N MET A 106 -2.85 7.52 12.97
CA MET A 106 -3.11 6.74 11.75
C MET A 106 -4.26 7.34 10.95
N LYS A 107 -4.14 7.25 9.61
CA LYS A 107 -5.18 7.66 8.68
C LYS A 107 -5.30 6.64 7.57
N GLU A 108 -6.51 6.12 7.35
CA GLU A 108 -6.79 5.31 6.18
C GLU A 108 -6.68 6.16 4.91
N ILE A 109 -5.91 5.69 3.93
CA ILE A 109 -5.63 6.45 2.70
C ILE A 109 -6.43 5.97 1.49
N LEU A 110 -7.01 4.78 1.53
CA LEU A 110 -7.87 4.29 0.46
C LEU A 110 -9.21 5.01 0.47
N LYS A 111 -9.66 5.41 -0.72
CA LYS A 111 -10.97 6.04 -0.93
C LYS A 111 -11.76 5.23 -1.94
N PRO A 112 -13.05 4.93 -1.67
CA PRO A 112 -13.90 4.26 -2.63
C PRO A 112 -14.19 5.20 -3.81
N ILE A 113 -13.84 4.77 -5.02
CA ILE A 113 -14.13 5.50 -6.26
C ILE A 113 -15.41 4.98 -6.89
N PHE A 114 -15.56 3.67 -7.00
CA PHE A 114 -16.75 3.01 -7.49
C PHE A 114 -17.30 2.04 -6.45
N ILE A 115 -18.61 2.12 -6.19
CA ILE A 115 -19.34 1.16 -5.35
C ILE A 115 -20.51 0.62 -6.17
N ARG A 116 -20.56 -0.70 -6.37
CA ARG A 116 -21.62 -1.40 -7.13
C ARG A 116 -21.90 -0.77 -8.51
N GLY A 117 -20.83 -0.37 -9.23
CA GLY A 117 -20.93 0.24 -10.55
C GLY A 117 -21.21 1.75 -10.56
N GLU A 118 -21.50 2.36 -9.42
CA GLU A 118 -21.70 3.80 -9.30
C GLU A 118 -20.42 4.53 -8.89
N CYS A 119 -20.09 5.61 -9.61
CA CYS A 119 -18.98 6.49 -9.21
C CYS A 119 -19.40 7.31 -7.98
N LYS A 120 -18.69 7.12 -6.88
CA LYS A 120 -18.89 7.85 -5.60
C LYS A 120 -17.87 8.96 -5.39
N TYR A 121 -16.93 9.11 -6.30
CA TYR A 121 -15.87 10.09 -6.21
C TYR A 121 -16.15 11.29 -7.10
N THR A 122 -16.10 12.49 -6.53
CA THR A 122 -16.12 13.74 -7.28
C THR A 122 -14.69 14.24 -7.43
N SER A 123 -14.23 14.41 -8.67
CA SER A 123 -12.87 14.89 -8.93
C SER A 123 -12.71 16.33 -8.41
N PRO A 124 -11.70 16.59 -7.56
CA PRO A 124 -11.42 17.95 -7.13
C PRO A 124 -10.90 18.81 -8.28
N SER A 125 -10.96 20.11 -8.12
CA SER A 125 -10.37 21.06 -9.07
C SER A 125 -8.83 20.97 -9.08
N VAL A 126 -8.20 21.45 -10.16
CA VAL A 126 -6.74 21.49 -10.28
C VAL A 126 -6.08 22.24 -9.11
N LYS A 127 -6.71 23.31 -8.62
CA LYS A 127 -6.20 24.08 -7.47
C LYS A 127 -6.23 23.29 -6.18
N GLU A 128 -7.30 22.55 -5.95
CA GLU A 128 -7.43 21.67 -4.78
C GLU A 128 -6.42 20.53 -4.83
N ILE A 129 -6.19 19.94 -6.02
CA ILE A 129 -5.17 18.91 -6.22
C ILE A 129 -3.76 19.47 -5.94
N ALA A 130 -3.45 20.67 -6.43
CA ALA A 130 -2.17 21.32 -6.18
C ALA A 130 -1.98 21.63 -4.69
N SER A 131 -3.00 22.16 -4.03
CA SER A 131 -2.96 22.42 -2.59
C SER A 131 -2.76 21.12 -1.77
N PHE A 132 -3.49 20.06 -2.12
CA PHE A 132 -3.34 18.75 -1.50
C PHE A 132 -1.90 18.20 -1.69
N CYS A 133 -1.34 18.30 -2.89
CA CYS A 133 0.02 17.89 -3.17
C CYS A 133 1.04 18.62 -2.26
N GLU A 134 0.90 19.94 -2.10
CA GLU A 134 1.78 20.71 -1.20
C GLU A 134 1.61 20.30 0.27
N GLN A 135 0.39 20.04 0.72
CA GLN A 135 0.14 19.56 2.06
C GLN A 135 0.80 18.20 2.31
N GLU A 136 0.62 17.25 1.39
CA GLU A 136 1.22 15.90 1.51
C GLU A 136 2.75 15.96 1.46
N LYS A 137 3.34 16.82 0.60
CA LYS A 137 4.80 17.05 0.59
C LYS A 137 5.34 17.57 1.92
N ASN A 138 4.57 18.37 2.63
CA ASN A 138 4.95 18.89 3.93
C ASN A 138 4.96 17.82 5.03
N THR A 139 4.28 16.70 4.85
CA THR A 139 4.33 15.56 5.77
C THR A 139 5.57 14.69 5.57
N LEU A 140 6.29 14.84 4.47
CA LEU A 140 7.54 14.10 4.24
C LEU A 140 8.68 14.71 5.05
N TRP A 141 9.59 13.85 5.54
CA TRP A 141 10.86 14.26 6.12
C TRP A 141 11.75 14.91 5.07
N ASP A 142 12.61 15.81 5.47
CA ASP A 142 13.52 16.51 4.53
C ASP A 142 14.49 15.53 3.85
N GLU A 143 14.87 14.47 4.54
CA GLU A 143 15.67 13.37 4.00
C GLU A 143 15.00 12.65 2.85
N THR A 144 13.67 12.52 2.89
CA THR A 144 12.88 11.90 1.81
C THR A 144 12.74 12.81 0.59
N LYS A 145 12.81 14.12 0.80
CA LYS A 145 12.68 15.14 -0.27
C LYS A 145 13.98 15.43 -1.01
N ARG A 146 15.11 14.80 -0.62
CA ARG A 146 16.41 15.02 -1.27
C ARG A 146 16.40 14.57 -2.72
N LEU A 147 17.03 15.35 -3.58
CA LEU A 147 17.20 14.98 -5.00
C LEU A 147 18.17 13.80 -5.17
N PHE A 148 19.20 13.72 -4.32
CA PHE A 148 20.17 12.63 -4.34
C PHE A 148 20.05 11.79 -3.07
N ASN A 149 20.03 10.47 -3.25
CA ASN A 149 19.95 9.48 -2.17
C ASN A 149 18.79 9.77 -1.18
N PRO A 150 17.54 9.94 -1.66
CA PRO A 150 16.42 10.18 -0.76
C PRO A 150 16.21 8.99 0.17
N HIS A 151 15.81 9.26 1.41
CA HIS A 151 15.29 8.21 2.28
C HIS A 151 13.98 7.66 1.71
N LYS A 152 13.83 6.37 1.80
CA LYS A 152 12.58 5.69 1.40
C LYS A 152 11.53 5.83 2.50
N VAL A 153 10.29 6.05 2.11
CA VAL A 153 9.14 5.83 3.01
C VAL A 153 8.96 4.33 3.17
N TYR A 154 8.85 3.87 4.40
CA TYR A 154 8.62 2.46 4.69
C TYR A 154 7.18 2.08 4.38
N VAL A 155 7.00 0.90 3.76
CA VAL A 155 5.70 0.29 3.50
C VAL A 155 5.75 -1.10 4.10
N ASP A 156 5.14 -1.25 5.25
CA ASP A 156 5.24 -2.44 6.08
C ASP A 156 3.90 -3.18 6.17
N LEU A 157 3.93 -4.39 6.67
CA LEU A 157 2.77 -5.26 6.85
C LEU A 157 2.37 -5.32 8.32
N SER A 158 1.07 -5.54 8.58
CA SER A 158 0.60 -5.96 9.91
C SER A 158 1.13 -7.35 10.26
N GLN A 159 1.18 -7.67 11.55
CA GLN A 159 1.56 -9.00 12.03
C GLN A 159 0.70 -10.09 11.36
N ARG A 160 -0.61 -9.93 11.38
CA ARG A 160 -1.56 -10.90 10.83
C ARG A 160 -1.35 -11.11 9.32
N LEU A 161 -1.15 -10.03 8.56
CA LEU A 161 -0.89 -10.12 7.13
C LEU A 161 0.46 -10.77 6.83
N TYR A 162 1.48 -10.43 7.61
CA TYR A 162 2.81 -11.03 7.51
C TYR A 162 2.77 -12.54 7.76
N ASP A 163 2.10 -12.97 8.84
CA ASP A 163 1.97 -14.38 9.20
C ASP A 163 1.19 -15.16 8.14
N THR A 164 0.06 -14.62 7.66
CA THR A 164 -0.73 -15.23 6.57
C THR A 164 0.09 -15.36 5.28
N LYS A 165 0.86 -14.34 4.92
CA LYS A 165 1.74 -14.40 3.73
C LYS A 165 2.78 -15.49 3.89
N THR A 166 3.40 -15.58 5.05
CA THR A 166 4.45 -16.57 5.34
C THR A 166 3.89 -17.99 5.31
N GLU A 167 2.72 -18.22 5.91
CA GLU A 167 2.05 -19.51 5.89
C GLU A 167 1.72 -19.97 4.47
N LEU A 168 1.12 -19.07 3.65
CA LEU A 168 0.79 -19.40 2.26
C LEU A 168 2.03 -19.71 1.43
N LEU A 169 3.13 -19.00 1.64
CA LEU A 169 4.41 -19.29 0.96
C LEU A 169 4.96 -20.66 1.36
N ASN A 170 4.91 -21.01 2.64
CA ASN A 170 5.37 -22.31 3.12
C ASN A 170 4.53 -23.47 2.62
N ASN A 171 3.21 -23.28 2.42
CA ASN A 171 2.30 -24.30 1.92
C ASN A 171 2.48 -24.63 0.44
N VAL A 172 3.00 -23.70 -0.35
CA VAL A 172 3.26 -23.93 -1.80
C VAL A 172 4.59 -24.65 -2.03
N ASN A 173 5.54 -24.52 -1.09
CA ASN A 173 6.85 -25.18 -1.16
C ASN A 173 6.81 -26.64 -0.66
N ARG A 174 5.63 -27.17 -0.35
CA ARG A 174 5.37 -28.58 -0.04
C ARG A 174 4.69 -29.28 -1.22
#